data_f4535e99fa76c2335d14e3ff9d6f2dfe
#
_entry.id   f4535e99fa76c2335d14e3ff9d6f2dfe
#
_cell.length_a   1.000
_cell.length_b   1.000
_cell.length_c   1.000
_cell.angle_alpha   90.00
_cell.angle_beta   90.00
_cell.angle_gamma   90.00
#
_symmetry.space_group_name_H-M   'P 1'
#
loop_
_entity.id
_entity.type
_entity.pdbx_description
1 polymer ?
#
loop_
_entity_poly.entity_id
_entity_poly.type
_entity_poly.pdbx_seq_one_letter_code
_entity_poly.pdbx_strand_id
1 'polypeptide(L)'
;EILKEESAYDAEMFEESSMQPVGRLFGVDAVLFTTIHEWTKTTIAAQVQVTVEYTLRSAKTDAILFHRKGTVIYNPNTSSDSVLLNMLGDMLSAALTKEIELGRQCNEEAIGDMPAGGYSPVFGQDGNENAGSEEFSASFFR
;
A
#
# COMPACT_ATOMS: atom_id res chain seq x y z
N GLU A 1 13.46 14.67 -16.15
CA GLU A 1 14.34 14.73 -17.33
C GLU A 1 15.18 13.45 -17.44
N ILE A 2 15.82 12.98 -16.37
CA ILE A 2 16.66 11.77 -16.34
C ILE A 2 15.86 10.49 -16.65
N LEU A 3 14.65 10.34 -16.11
CA LEU A 3 13.78 9.21 -16.42
C LEU A 3 13.35 9.17 -17.90
N LYS A 4 13.35 10.32 -18.56
CA LYS A 4 13.10 10.40 -20.01
C LYS A 4 14.24 9.84 -20.84
N GLU A 5 15.48 10.06 -20.44
CA GLU A 5 16.66 9.56 -21.13
C GLU A 5 16.79 8.04 -21.03
N GLU A 6 16.30 7.45 -19.93
CA GLU A 6 16.29 6.00 -19.69
C GLU A 6 15.04 5.29 -20.26
N SER A 7 14.22 5.97 -21.06
CA SER A 7 12.98 5.45 -21.64
C SER A 7 11.92 5.00 -20.58
N ALA A 8 12.05 5.42 -19.35
CA ALA A 8 11.15 5.09 -18.26
C ALA A 8 9.91 6.00 -18.26
N TYR A 9 9.15 5.96 -19.33
CA TYR A 9 7.92 6.77 -19.48
C TYR A 9 6.71 6.11 -18.81
N ASP A 10 6.81 4.80 -18.56
CA ASP A 10 5.74 4.00 -18.02
C ASP A 10 6.19 3.34 -16.72
N ALA A 11 5.45 3.56 -15.64
CA ALA A 11 5.78 2.99 -14.34
C ALA A 11 5.76 1.45 -14.35
N GLU A 12 4.89 0.83 -15.15
CA GLU A 12 4.82 -0.62 -15.31
C GLU A 12 6.09 -1.17 -15.96
N MET A 13 6.55 -0.55 -17.03
CA MET A 13 7.82 -0.94 -17.66
C MET A 13 9.01 -0.73 -16.73
N PHE A 14 8.95 0.29 -15.87
CA PHE A 14 9.98 0.56 -14.89
C PHE A 14 10.03 -0.49 -13.80
N GLU A 15 8.87 -0.98 -13.34
CA GLU A 15 8.79 -2.04 -12.34
C GLU A 15 9.43 -3.35 -12.83
N GLU A 16 9.31 -3.68 -14.12
CA GLU A 16 9.90 -4.88 -14.72
C GLU A 16 11.40 -4.74 -15.01
N SER A 17 11.94 -3.53 -15.01
CA SER A 17 13.35 -3.26 -15.32
C SER A 17 14.27 -3.50 -14.12
N SER A 18 15.60 -3.46 -14.35
CA SER A 18 16.57 -3.48 -13.24
C SER A 18 16.52 -2.19 -12.43
N MET A 19 16.53 -2.34 -11.08
CA MET A 19 16.58 -1.24 -10.13
C MET A 19 17.98 -0.69 -9.87
N GLN A 20 19.03 -1.34 -10.39
CA GLN A 20 20.42 -0.93 -10.15
C GLN A 20 20.75 0.48 -10.66
N PRO A 21 20.26 0.92 -11.84
CA PRO A 21 20.46 2.30 -12.29
C PRO A 21 19.82 3.32 -11.34
N VAL A 22 18.64 3.01 -10.82
CA VAL A 22 17.91 3.84 -9.83
C VAL A 22 18.69 3.95 -8.53
N GLY A 23 19.15 2.83 -8.00
CA GLY A 23 19.98 2.78 -6.80
C GLY A 23 21.23 3.64 -6.93
N ARG A 24 21.91 3.57 -8.06
CA ARG A 24 23.11 4.38 -8.33
C ARG A 24 22.81 5.87 -8.49
N LEU A 25 21.72 6.20 -9.17
CA LEU A 25 21.38 7.58 -9.48
C LEU A 25 20.86 8.34 -8.26
N PHE A 26 19.97 7.70 -7.49
CA PHE A 26 19.30 8.32 -6.35
C PHE A 26 19.94 7.97 -4.99
N GLY A 27 20.91 7.06 -4.96
CA GLY A 27 21.55 6.62 -3.72
C GLY A 27 20.60 5.86 -2.80
N VAL A 28 19.63 5.14 -3.35
CA VAL A 28 18.64 4.38 -2.58
C VAL A 28 18.98 2.89 -2.54
N ASP A 29 18.63 2.22 -1.45
CA ASP A 29 18.84 0.78 -1.28
C ASP A 29 17.68 -0.06 -1.78
N ALA A 30 16.47 0.50 -1.84
CA ALA A 30 15.28 -0.15 -2.32
C ALA A 30 14.31 0.85 -2.97
N VAL A 31 13.41 0.33 -3.80
CA VAL A 31 12.35 1.08 -4.47
C VAL A 31 11.00 0.45 -4.13
N LEU A 32 10.07 1.25 -3.63
CA LEU A 32 8.70 0.84 -3.37
C LEU A 32 7.82 1.24 -4.55
N PHE A 33 7.24 0.25 -5.21
CA PHE A 33 6.19 0.43 -6.20
C PHE A 33 4.83 0.35 -5.52
N THR A 34 3.92 1.20 -5.95
CA THR A 34 2.54 1.24 -5.45
C THR A 34 1.61 1.26 -6.65
N THR A 35 0.85 0.20 -6.84
CA THR A 35 -0.08 0.03 -7.95
C THR A 35 -1.51 0.09 -7.42
N ILE A 36 -2.30 1.04 -7.92
CA ILE A 36 -3.72 1.18 -7.57
C ILE A 36 -4.53 0.36 -8.57
N HIS A 37 -5.07 -0.78 -8.12
CA HIS A 37 -5.90 -1.65 -8.94
C HIS A 37 -7.35 -1.19 -8.97
N GLU A 38 -7.84 -0.68 -7.84
CA GLU A 38 -9.23 -0.25 -7.73
C GLU A 38 -9.33 0.97 -6.81
N TRP A 39 -10.09 1.93 -7.27
CA TRP A 39 -10.44 3.13 -6.51
C TRP A 39 -11.84 3.52 -6.94
N THR A 40 -12.84 2.82 -6.41
CA THR A 40 -14.21 2.93 -6.89
C THR A 40 -15.16 3.40 -5.80
N LYS A 41 -16.14 4.19 -6.22
CA LYS A 41 -17.26 4.61 -5.41
C LYS A 41 -18.56 4.24 -6.13
N THR A 42 -19.30 3.31 -5.54
CA THR A 42 -20.58 2.90 -6.07
C THR A 42 -21.70 3.67 -5.40
N THR A 43 -22.31 4.59 -6.12
CA THR A 43 -23.36 5.49 -5.61
C THR A 43 -24.61 4.72 -5.17
N ILE A 44 -24.97 3.66 -5.87
CA ILE A 44 -26.18 2.86 -5.59
C ILE A 44 -26.03 2.09 -4.27
N ALA A 45 -24.86 1.54 -4.00
CA ALA A 45 -24.56 0.79 -2.78
C ALA A 45 -23.95 1.66 -1.68
N ALA A 46 -23.68 2.93 -1.94
CA ALA A 46 -22.88 3.81 -1.08
C ALA A 46 -21.54 3.19 -0.65
N GLN A 47 -21.01 2.26 -1.43
CA GLN A 47 -19.80 1.51 -1.14
C GLN A 47 -18.60 2.22 -1.75
N VAL A 48 -17.51 2.26 -1.00
CA VAL A 48 -16.19 2.68 -1.49
C VAL A 48 -15.24 1.51 -1.36
N GLN A 49 -14.50 1.21 -2.41
CA GLN A 49 -13.48 0.17 -2.42
C GLN A 49 -12.16 0.73 -2.93
N VAL A 50 -11.10 0.39 -2.22
CA VAL A 50 -9.72 0.71 -2.58
C VAL A 50 -8.91 -0.58 -2.57
N THR A 51 -8.23 -0.89 -3.67
CA THR A 51 -7.31 -2.01 -3.77
C THR A 51 -5.96 -1.50 -4.25
N VAL A 52 -4.94 -1.71 -3.43
CA VAL A 52 -3.56 -1.26 -3.69
C VAL A 52 -2.59 -2.41 -3.51
N GLU A 53 -1.63 -2.49 -4.40
CA GLU A 53 -0.53 -3.45 -4.37
C GLU A 53 0.79 -2.72 -4.12
N TYR A 54 1.63 -3.30 -3.28
CA TYR A 54 2.92 -2.76 -2.86
C TYR A 54 4.00 -3.79 -3.15
N THR A 55 5.01 -3.38 -3.91
CA THR A 55 6.18 -4.20 -4.22
C THR A 55 7.44 -3.45 -3.85
N LEU A 56 8.16 -3.89 -2.83
CA LEU A 56 9.47 -3.35 -2.46
C LEU A 56 10.57 -4.19 -3.11
N ARG A 57 11.38 -3.57 -3.95
CA ARG A 57 12.49 -4.23 -4.64
C ARG A 57 13.85 -3.68 -4.21
N SER A 58 14.81 -4.57 -4.04
CA SER A 58 16.21 -4.19 -3.79
C SER A 58 16.80 -3.45 -4.99
N ALA A 59 17.38 -2.28 -4.75
CA ALA A 59 18.11 -1.54 -5.77
C ALA A 59 19.49 -2.15 -6.11
N LYS A 60 19.95 -3.13 -5.34
CA LYS A 60 21.24 -3.82 -5.55
C LYS A 60 21.10 -5.16 -6.27
N THR A 61 20.06 -5.91 -5.93
CA THR A 61 19.92 -7.31 -6.38
C THR A 61 18.69 -7.57 -7.24
N ASP A 62 17.82 -6.57 -7.41
CA ASP A 62 16.51 -6.66 -8.05
C ASP A 62 15.51 -7.60 -7.35
N ALA A 63 15.90 -8.19 -6.21
CA ALA A 63 15.06 -9.10 -5.45
C ALA A 63 13.85 -8.37 -4.86
N ILE A 64 12.70 -9.04 -4.84
CA ILE A 64 11.52 -8.59 -4.11
C ILE A 64 11.79 -8.82 -2.62
N LEU A 65 11.78 -7.73 -1.85
CA LEU A 65 12.00 -7.73 -0.40
C LEU A 65 10.69 -7.80 0.37
N PHE A 66 9.62 -7.29 -0.21
CA PHE A 66 8.29 -7.26 0.36
C PHE A 66 7.26 -7.15 -0.76
N HIS A 67 6.15 -7.86 -0.63
CA HIS A 67 5.03 -7.78 -1.55
C HIS A 67 3.73 -7.92 -0.78
N ARG A 68 2.77 -7.05 -1.05
CA ARG A 68 1.44 -7.13 -0.46
C ARG A 68 0.38 -6.46 -1.32
N LYS A 69 -0.77 -7.13 -1.45
CA LYS A 69 -1.98 -6.56 -2.03
C LYS A 69 -3.06 -6.42 -0.98
N GLY A 70 -3.52 -5.18 -0.77
CA GLY A 70 -4.54 -4.85 0.21
C GLY A 70 -5.83 -4.38 -0.45
N THR A 71 -6.96 -4.86 0.06
CA THR A 71 -8.29 -4.38 -0.33
C THR A 71 -9.03 -3.88 0.91
N VAL A 72 -9.48 -2.64 0.87
CA VAL A 72 -10.30 -2.03 1.92
C VAL A 72 -11.65 -1.65 1.33
N ILE A 73 -12.70 -2.12 1.96
CA ILE A 73 -14.09 -1.88 1.54
C ILE A 73 -14.83 -1.17 2.67
N TYR A 74 -15.45 -0.05 2.37
CA TYR A 74 -16.39 0.63 3.25
C TYR A 74 -17.82 0.46 2.75
N ASN A 75 -18.69 -0.05 3.61
CA ASN A 75 -20.11 -0.19 3.32
C ASN A 75 -20.96 0.35 4.49
N PRO A 76 -21.60 1.52 4.35
CA PRO A 76 -22.37 2.16 5.42
C PRO A 76 -23.69 1.44 5.75
N ASN A 77 -24.11 0.47 4.92
CA ASN A 77 -25.41 -0.20 5.09
C ASN A 77 -25.38 -1.43 6.00
N THR A 78 -24.21 -1.78 6.55
CA THR A 78 -24.04 -2.91 7.45
C THR A 78 -23.58 -2.43 8.82
N SER A 79 -24.16 -2.95 9.89
CA SER A 79 -23.79 -2.65 11.27
C SER A 79 -22.67 -3.56 11.75
N SER A 80 -21.72 -3.00 12.51
CA SER A 80 -20.67 -3.76 13.20
C SER A 80 -20.68 -3.43 14.68
N ASP A 81 -20.53 -4.44 15.53
CA ASP A 81 -20.41 -4.28 16.97
C ASP A 81 -18.99 -3.90 17.44
N SER A 82 -18.06 -3.71 16.53
CA SER A 82 -16.69 -3.33 16.87
C SER A 82 -16.57 -1.82 17.15
N VAL A 83 -16.09 -1.47 18.34
CA VAL A 83 -15.85 -0.08 18.74
C VAL A 83 -14.88 0.65 17.79
N LEU A 84 -13.85 -0.04 17.31
CA LEU A 84 -12.90 0.49 16.34
C LEU A 84 -13.57 0.80 15.00
N LEU A 85 -14.41 -0.11 14.51
CA LEU A 85 -15.16 0.05 13.28
C LEU A 85 -16.22 1.15 13.36
N ASN A 86 -16.86 1.33 14.52
CA ASN A 86 -17.77 2.44 14.75
C ASN A 86 -17.06 3.78 14.74
N MET A 87 -15.90 3.86 15.37
CA MET A 87 -15.07 5.08 15.38
C MET A 87 -14.58 5.45 13.97
N LEU A 88 -14.16 4.46 13.18
CA LEU A 88 -13.81 4.65 11.77
C LEU A 88 -15.03 4.99 10.92
N GLY A 89 -16.18 4.37 11.16
CA GLY A 89 -17.45 4.66 10.51
C GLY A 89 -17.92 6.09 10.75
N ASP A 90 -17.74 6.63 11.96
CA ASP A 90 -18.07 8.00 12.28
C ASP A 90 -17.12 9.00 11.60
N MET A 91 -15.83 8.67 11.53
CA MET A 91 -14.83 9.45 10.83
C MET A 91 -15.08 9.46 9.32
N LEU A 92 -15.43 8.32 8.74
CA LEU A 92 -15.76 8.18 7.33
C LEU A 92 -17.12 8.77 6.98
N SER A 93 -18.11 8.73 7.88
CA SER A 93 -19.42 9.39 7.66
C SER A 93 -19.34 10.89 7.75
N ALA A 94 -18.52 11.42 8.65
CA ALA A 94 -18.27 12.85 8.74
C ALA A 94 -17.49 13.38 7.52
N ALA A 95 -16.67 12.51 6.93
CA ALA A 95 -15.85 12.82 5.77
C ALA A 95 -16.46 12.42 4.42
N LEU A 96 -17.64 11.89 4.39
CA LEU A 96 -18.56 11.35 3.33
C LEU A 96 -18.04 11.28 1.87
N THR A 97 -16.80 11.60 1.62
CA THR A 97 -16.25 11.78 0.27
C THR A 97 -14.78 11.45 0.16
N LYS A 98 -14.16 11.00 1.25
CA LYS A 98 -12.71 10.88 1.18
C LYS A 98 -12.28 9.43 1.03
N GLU A 99 -12.34 8.97 -0.20
CA GLU A 99 -11.66 7.74 -0.63
C GLU A 99 -10.20 7.73 -0.15
N ILE A 100 -9.61 8.92 0.06
CA ILE A 100 -8.25 9.09 0.56
C ILE A 100 -8.05 8.55 1.98
N GLU A 101 -9.08 8.56 2.83
CA GLU A 101 -8.97 7.99 4.18
C GLU A 101 -8.94 6.45 4.13
N LEU A 102 -9.70 5.84 3.19
CA LEU A 102 -9.58 4.40 2.92
C LEU A 102 -8.20 4.05 2.36
N GLY A 103 -7.68 4.88 1.46
CA GLY A 103 -6.32 4.72 0.94
C GLY A 103 -5.26 4.78 2.03
N ARG A 104 -5.40 5.68 3.01
CA ARG A 104 -4.51 5.74 4.18
C ARG A 104 -4.58 4.47 5.02
N GLN A 105 -5.78 4.00 5.32
CA GLN A 105 -5.96 2.76 6.07
C GLN A 105 -5.39 1.56 5.31
N CYS A 106 -5.63 1.50 4.01
CA CYS A 106 -5.03 0.48 3.17
C CYS A 106 -3.50 0.51 3.26
N ASN A 107 -2.90 1.71 3.22
CA ASN A 107 -1.46 1.87 3.41
C ASN A 107 -1.00 1.42 4.80
N GLU A 108 -1.65 1.87 5.87
CA GLU A 108 -1.27 1.57 7.24
C GLU A 108 -1.29 0.05 7.51
N GLU A 109 -2.33 -0.63 7.06
CA GLU A 109 -2.45 -2.09 7.19
C GLU A 109 -1.48 -2.83 6.27
N ALA A 110 -1.29 -2.33 5.05
CA ALA A 110 -0.47 -3.02 4.05
C ALA A 110 1.03 -2.97 4.36
N ILE A 111 1.54 -1.83 4.83
CA ILE A 111 2.97 -1.59 5.00
C ILE A 111 3.42 -1.55 6.46
N GLY A 112 2.50 -1.76 7.42
CA GLY A 112 2.80 -1.67 8.85
C GLY A 112 3.83 -2.68 9.35
N ASP A 113 3.93 -3.82 8.69
CA ASP A 113 4.91 -4.89 8.97
C ASP A 113 5.99 -5.03 7.88
N MET A 114 6.18 -3.98 7.06
CA MET A 114 7.27 -3.94 6.10
C MET A 114 8.63 -3.99 6.83
N PRO A 115 9.62 -4.74 6.31
CA PRO A 115 10.94 -4.83 6.93
C PRO A 115 11.58 -3.49 7.24
N ALA A 116 12.22 -3.40 8.39
CA ALA A 116 12.88 -2.16 8.83
C ALA A 116 14.04 -1.78 7.91
N GLY A 117 14.06 -0.55 7.43
CA GLY A 117 15.15 -0.03 6.61
C GLY A 117 16.42 0.25 7.41
N GLY A 118 17.56 0.40 6.72
CA GLY A 118 18.90 0.55 7.34
C GLY A 118 19.07 1.75 8.28
N TYR A 119 18.16 2.72 8.25
CA TYR A 119 18.15 3.87 9.16
C TYR A 119 17.19 3.69 10.35
N SER A 120 16.48 2.58 10.41
CA SER A 120 15.58 2.26 11.53
C SER A 120 16.39 1.80 12.74
N PRO A 121 16.04 2.23 13.96
CA PRO A 121 16.70 1.76 15.18
C PRO A 121 16.49 0.26 15.43
N VAL A 122 15.51 -0.36 14.78
CA VAL A 122 15.22 -1.81 14.88
C VAL A 122 15.73 -2.59 13.67
N PHE A 123 16.53 -1.99 12.81
CA PHE A 123 17.09 -2.66 11.64
C PHE A 123 17.85 -3.94 12.04
N GLY A 124 17.53 -5.05 11.39
CA GLY A 124 18.11 -6.36 11.63
C GLY A 124 17.65 -7.06 12.92
N GLN A 125 16.67 -6.49 13.65
CA GLN A 125 16.07 -7.12 14.84
C GLN A 125 14.75 -7.82 14.51
N ASP A 126 14.18 -7.56 13.35
CA ASP A 126 12.90 -8.06 12.83
C ASP A 126 13.02 -9.35 12.02
N GLY A 127 14.20 -9.94 11.91
CA GLY A 127 14.46 -11.12 11.09
C GLY A 127 13.70 -12.40 11.48
N ASN A 128 13.09 -12.43 12.68
CA ASN A 128 12.24 -13.53 13.16
C ASN A 128 10.76 -13.18 13.18
N GLU A 129 10.38 -11.99 12.75
CA GLU A 129 8.99 -11.58 12.64
C GLU A 129 8.42 -12.03 11.29
N ASN A 130 7.20 -12.56 11.33
CA ASN A 130 6.49 -12.90 10.10
C ASN A 130 5.88 -11.62 9.50
N ALA A 131 6.24 -11.34 8.27
CA ALA A 131 5.56 -10.34 7.47
C ALA A 131 4.18 -10.86 7.07
N GLY A 132 3.17 -10.80 7.80
CA GLY A 132 1.77 -11.16 7.53
C GLY A 132 1.47 -11.91 6.22
N SER A 133 0.22 -11.93 5.80
CA SER A 133 -0.14 -12.56 4.52
C SER A 133 0.14 -11.63 3.33
N GLU A 134 0.45 -12.19 2.16
CA GLU A 134 0.65 -11.42 0.92
C GLU A 134 -0.62 -10.67 0.48
N GLU A 135 -1.78 -11.16 0.85
CA GLU A 135 -3.05 -10.51 0.59
C GLU A 135 -3.82 -10.29 1.88
N PHE A 136 -4.46 -9.14 1.99
CA PHE A 136 -5.45 -8.88 3.04
C PHE A 136 -6.69 -8.21 2.47
N SER A 137 -7.82 -8.46 3.12
CA SER A 137 -9.07 -7.76 2.85
C SER A 137 -9.69 -7.31 4.17
N ALA A 138 -9.90 -6.02 4.30
CA ALA A 138 -10.60 -5.42 5.42
C ALA A 138 -11.91 -4.80 4.96
N SER A 139 -13.00 -5.16 5.62
CA SER A 139 -14.32 -4.59 5.33
C SER A 139 -14.79 -3.78 6.54
N PHE A 140 -15.14 -2.53 6.30
CA PHE A 140 -15.67 -1.63 7.31
C PHE A 140 -17.17 -1.45 7.07
N PHE A 141 -17.95 -1.78 8.10
CA PHE A 141 -19.40 -1.74 8.08
C PHE A 141 -19.88 -0.76 9.15
N ARG A 142 -20.95 -0.08 8.88
CA ARG A 142 -21.64 0.75 9.85
C ARG A 142 -23.04 0.24 10.13
#